data_5bdcdd3540d0d3c800694cb8f09af925
#
_entry.id   5bdcdd3540d0d3c800694cb8f09af925
#
_cell.length_a   1.000
_cell.length_b   1.000
_cell.length_c   1.000
_cell.angle_alpha   90.00
_cell.angle_beta   90.00
_cell.angle_gamma   90.00
#
_symmetry.space_group_name_H-M   'P 1'
#
loop_
_entity.id
_entity.type
_entity.pdbx_description
1 polymer ?
#
loop_
_entity_poly.entity_id
_entity_poly.type
_entity_poly.pdbx_seq_one_letter_code
_entity_poly.pdbx_strand_id
1 'polypeptide(L)'
;MKPFLLTLLCLSGWVAAGYYAWNSKAKNPEPPTHGVVIQPAAPPFQAVFEKWAEKPELEAALTALVLLDEEGRVVFSSALGETALCPASTLKTLTTGAAFGMLGPEFRFETKLIHRTDGNLALVGGGDPTLSLADLEQLAATAVAAGLKEVSGDLVADSSVFSAPPVNDHWNWGDIGNAYGAGAYGVNVGHNRMLVSFRPGARTGDPAEFLKADPDPPQTRWLNTVTTGEPGSGDGVTLYSTPGGRVISTVGTVPRGPAFSVRGALPDPPAVATAALRAALERAGVKFAGKPGLGVGELAVHRSAPLAEIIDHLHEVSDNLEAQCVFLTIGKVSGADPATAVRGYWEKAGVGFVGLRLLDGSGLARANMIRPLDLARVNLAARRGPHGGRYFQSLNPSLGGNVRAKLGGMSGVKTDTGFLTLENGRIYTFALMANGVGTGFDFWGLRDELLAAVRHAAE
;
A
#
# COMPACT_ATOMS: atom_id res chain seq x y z
N MET A 1 20.13 -50.32 -19.53
CA MET A 1 19.86 -48.92 -19.17
C MET A 1 18.59 -48.72 -18.34
N LYS A 2 18.00 -49.71 -17.71
CA LYS A 2 16.79 -49.56 -16.90
C LYS A 2 16.94 -49.61 -15.36
N PRO A 3 18.06 -49.97 -14.73
CA PRO A 3 18.15 -49.92 -13.27
C PRO A 3 18.61 -48.58 -12.69
N PHE A 4 19.21 -47.68 -13.50
CA PHE A 4 19.75 -46.41 -13.00
C PHE A 4 18.70 -45.32 -12.73
N LEU A 5 17.53 -45.37 -13.41
CA LEU A 5 16.47 -44.40 -13.25
C LEU A 5 15.61 -44.66 -11.97
N LEU A 6 15.49 -45.91 -11.58
CA LEU A 6 14.73 -46.26 -10.35
C LEU A 6 15.49 -45.86 -9.07
N THR A 7 16.83 -45.92 -9.09
CA THR A 7 17.66 -45.56 -7.95
C THR A 7 17.66 -44.06 -7.67
N LEU A 8 17.55 -43.22 -8.72
CA LEU A 8 17.47 -41.76 -8.55
C LEU A 8 16.12 -41.30 -7.98
N LEU A 9 15.02 -41.97 -8.36
CA LEU A 9 13.68 -41.66 -7.82
C LEU A 9 13.54 -42.07 -6.34
N CYS A 10 14.18 -43.17 -5.93
CA CYS A 10 14.20 -43.58 -4.53
C CYS A 10 15.05 -42.65 -3.64
N LEU A 11 16.19 -42.14 -4.12
CA LEU A 11 17.04 -41.20 -3.39
C LEU A 11 16.37 -39.82 -3.20
N SER A 12 15.63 -39.33 -4.21
CA SER A 12 14.88 -38.06 -4.09
C SER A 12 13.73 -38.16 -3.07
N GLY A 13 13.06 -39.31 -2.99
CA GLY A 13 12.02 -39.57 -2.00
C GLY A 13 12.54 -39.58 -0.56
N TRP A 14 13.73 -40.16 -0.33
CA TRP A 14 14.35 -40.20 1.00
C TRP A 14 14.89 -38.85 1.44
N VAL A 15 15.39 -38.02 0.56
CA VAL A 15 15.84 -36.64 0.87
C VAL A 15 14.65 -35.79 1.23
N ALA A 16 13.53 -35.88 0.50
CA ALA A 16 12.30 -35.15 0.86
C ALA A 16 11.72 -35.64 2.18
N ALA A 17 11.66 -36.95 2.43
CA ALA A 17 11.19 -37.50 3.71
C ALA A 17 12.11 -37.13 4.88
N GLY A 18 13.44 -37.11 4.66
CA GLY A 18 14.42 -36.66 5.66
C GLY A 18 14.29 -35.17 5.99
N TYR A 19 14.05 -34.32 4.98
CA TYR A 19 13.81 -32.88 5.16
C TYR A 19 12.51 -32.61 5.93
N TYR A 20 11.42 -33.31 5.62
CA TYR A 20 10.16 -33.23 6.37
C TYR A 20 10.29 -33.73 7.81
N ALA A 21 10.98 -34.85 8.03
CA ALA A 21 11.19 -35.40 9.35
C ALA A 21 12.14 -34.54 10.22
N TRP A 22 13.09 -33.81 9.61
CA TRP A 22 13.96 -32.88 10.32
C TRP A 22 13.23 -31.60 10.71
N ASN A 23 12.42 -31.03 9.81
CA ASN A 23 11.60 -29.85 10.12
C ASN A 23 10.45 -30.13 11.11
N SER A 24 9.94 -31.37 11.16
CA SER A 24 8.90 -31.73 12.15
C SER A 24 9.46 -31.91 13.58
N LYS A 25 10.79 -32.00 13.74
CA LYS A 25 11.46 -32.05 15.05
C LYS A 25 11.92 -30.69 15.59
N ALA A 26 11.84 -29.64 14.79
CA ALA A 26 11.96 -28.29 15.31
C ALA A 26 10.75 -28.07 16.23
N LYS A 27 10.96 -28.15 17.55
CA LYS A 27 9.97 -27.75 18.53
C LYS A 27 9.58 -26.31 18.20
N ASN A 28 8.38 -26.12 17.65
CA ASN A 28 7.77 -24.81 17.68
C ASN A 28 7.79 -24.38 19.17
N PRO A 29 8.32 -23.20 19.50
CA PRO A 29 8.13 -22.68 20.86
C PRO A 29 6.62 -22.68 21.09
N GLU A 30 6.20 -23.26 22.22
CA GLU A 30 4.80 -23.19 22.63
C GLU A 30 4.39 -21.72 22.57
N PRO A 31 3.29 -21.38 21.90
CA PRO A 31 2.82 -20.01 21.90
C PRO A 31 2.63 -19.61 23.37
N PRO A 32 3.03 -18.37 23.75
CA PRO A 32 2.82 -17.92 25.12
C PRO A 32 1.35 -18.11 25.46
N THR A 33 1.05 -18.96 26.43
CA THR A 33 -0.28 -19.16 26.96
C THR A 33 -0.68 -17.93 27.79
N HIS A 34 -0.84 -16.80 27.12
CA HIS A 34 -1.62 -15.72 27.70
C HIS A 34 -3.08 -16.15 27.56
N GLY A 35 -3.58 -16.82 28.59
CA GLY A 35 -4.99 -17.09 28.73
C GLY A 35 -5.73 -15.75 28.60
N VAL A 36 -6.34 -15.52 27.44
CA VAL A 36 -7.28 -14.42 27.27
C VAL A 36 -8.45 -14.78 28.17
N VAL A 37 -8.56 -14.10 29.30
CA VAL A 37 -9.80 -14.12 30.10
C VAL A 37 -10.82 -13.39 29.25
N ILE A 38 -11.53 -14.12 28.40
CA ILE A 38 -12.71 -13.61 27.69
C ILE A 38 -13.74 -13.36 28.80
N GLN A 39 -13.85 -12.10 29.23
CA GLN A 39 -15.06 -11.72 29.98
C GLN A 39 -16.24 -11.95 29.04
N PRO A 40 -17.33 -12.58 29.52
CA PRO A 40 -18.53 -12.75 28.72
C PRO A 40 -18.92 -11.38 28.15
N ALA A 41 -19.17 -11.33 26.83
CA ALA A 41 -19.57 -10.12 26.14
C ALA A 41 -20.70 -9.44 26.90
N ALA A 42 -20.57 -8.14 27.15
CA ALA A 42 -21.68 -7.40 27.78
C ALA A 42 -22.93 -7.56 26.90
N PRO A 43 -24.06 -8.01 27.44
CA PRO A 43 -25.26 -8.35 26.68
C PRO A 43 -25.68 -7.34 25.60
N PRO A 44 -25.57 -6.00 25.82
CA PRO A 44 -25.98 -5.04 24.82
C PRO A 44 -25.16 -5.08 23.54
N PHE A 45 -23.82 -5.27 23.58
CA PHE A 45 -22.98 -5.32 22.39
C PHE A 45 -23.21 -6.58 21.55
N GLN A 46 -23.46 -7.72 22.20
CA GLN A 46 -23.80 -8.97 21.54
C GLN A 46 -25.06 -8.78 20.70
N ALA A 47 -26.14 -8.30 21.29
CA ALA A 47 -27.43 -8.09 20.60
C ALA A 47 -27.33 -7.07 19.45
N VAL A 48 -26.55 -5.99 19.65
CA VAL A 48 -26.31 -4.97 18.61
C VAL A 48 -25.59 -5.58 17.41
N PHE A 49 -24.52 -6.34 17.66
CA PHE A 49 -23.73 -6.96 16.59
C PHE A 49 -24.54 -8.05 15.87
N GLU A 50 -25.22 -8.93 16.56
CA GLU A 50 -26.03 -10.01 15.97
C GLU A 50 -27.12 -9.42 15.05
N LYS A 51 -27.90 -8.45 15.53
CA LYS A 51 -28.90 -7.77 14.72
C LYS A 51 -28.31 -7.14 13.44
N TRP A 52 -27.10 -6.61 13.53
CA TRP A 52 -26.40 -6.05 12.38
C TRP A 52 -25.90 -7.14 11.42
N ALA A 53 -25.33 -8.22 11.95
CA ALA A 53 -24.76 -9.32 11.15
C ALA A 53 -25.84 -10.16 10.44
N GLU A 54 -27.09 -10.17 10.96
CA GLU A 54 -28.25 -10.85 10.37
C GLU A 54 -28.88 -10.08 9.19
N LYS A 55 -28.38 -8.88 8.85
CA LYS A 55 -28.90 -8.13 7.71
C LYS A 55 -28.69 -8.92 6.40
N PRO A 56 -29.68 -8.94 5.48
CA PRO A 56 -29.60 -9.73 4.24
C PRO A 56 -28.36 -9.44 3.40
N GLU A 57 -27.86 -8.21 3.42
CA GLU A 57 -26.67 -7.78 2.71
C GLU A 57 -25.38 -8.44 3.23
N LEU A 58 -25.42 -8.98 4.44
CA LEU A 58 -24.29 -9.58 5.14
C LEU A 58 -24.43 -11.09 5.34
N GLU A 59 -25.54 -11.71 4.93
CA GLU A 59 -25.86 -13.12 5.16
C GLU A 59 -24.74 -14.09 4.73
N ALA A 60 -24.07 -13.80 3.61
CA ALA A 60 -22.98 -14.64 3.09
C ALA A 60 -21.58 -14.19 3.55
N ALA A 61 -21.48 -13.11 4.34
CA ALA A 61 -20.22 -12.52 4.74
C ALA A 61 -19.71 -13.11 6.08
N LEU A 62 -18.40 -13.27 6.17
CA LEU A 62 -17.71 -13.51 7.43
C LEU A 62 -17.54 -12.17 8.15
N THR A 63 -18.39 -11.89 9.13
CA THR A 63 -18.37 -10.62 9.88
C THR A 63 -17.74 -10.77 11.25
N ALA A 64 -16.91 -9.82 11.63
CA ALA A 64 -16.26 -9.77 12.94
C ALA A 64 -16.18 -8.35 13.48
N LEU A 65 -16.45 -8.19 14.77
CA LEU A 65 -16.24 -6.96 15.53
C LEU A 65 -15.51 -7.28 16.83
N VAL A 66 -14.49 -6.49 17.12
CA VAL A 66 -13.80 -6.48 18.41
C VAL A 66 -13.77 -5.07 18.95
N LEU A 67 -14.05 -4.93 20.24
CA LEU A 67 -13.98 -3.68 20.99
C LEU A 67 -13.02 -3.86 22.18
N LEU A 68 -12.06 -2.95 22.30
CA LEU A 68 -11.15 -2.85 23.45
C LEU A 68 -11.42 -1.55 24.20
N ASP A 69 -11.35 -1.60 25.53
CA ASP A 69 -11.32 -0.39 26.34
C ASP A 69 -9.95 0.31 26.34
N GLU A 70 -9.84 1.42 27.06
CA GLU A 70 -8.59 2.20 27.14
C GLU A 70 -7.47 1.43 27.85
N GLU A 71 -7.77 0.43 28.70
CA GLU A 71 -6.82 -0.46 29.34
C GLU A 71 -6.41 -1.64 28.44
N GLY A 72 -7.11 -1.88 27.33
CA GLY A 72 -6.85 -2.96 26.37
C GLY A 72 -7.58 -4.27 26.74
N ARG A 73 -8.54 -4.21 27.66
CA ARG A 73 -9.41 -5.34 27.96
C ARG A 73 -10.42 -5.51 26.83
N VAL A 74 -10.69 -6.73 26.46
CA VAL A 74 -11.72 -7.06 25.46
C VAL A 74 -13.10 -6.79 26.09
N VAL A 75 -13.78 -5.74 25.63
CA VAL A 75 -15.14 -5.40 26.04
C VAL A 75 -16.17 -6.20 25.25
N PHE A 76 -15.85 -6.45 23.97
CA PHE A 76 -16.66 -7.31 23.10
C PHE A 76 -15.78 -7.97 22.05
N SER A 77 -16.07 -9.23 21.74
CA SER A 77 -15.49 -9.98 20.62
C SER A 77 -16.57 -10.89 20.04
N SER A 78 -16.90 -10.70 18.78
CA SER A 78 -17.76 -11.63 18.04
C SER A 78 -17.05 -12.99 17.85
N ALA A 79 -17.82 -14.01 17.44
CA ALA A 79 -17.28 -15.38 17.23
C ALA A 79 -16.05 -15.45 16.31
N LEU A 80 -15.95 -14.55 15.29
CA LEU A 80 -14.82 -14.48 14.38
C LEU A 80 -13.74 -13.46 14.80
N GLY A 81 -13.84 -12.87 15.99
CA GLY A 81 -12.88 -11.86 16.46
C GLY A 81 -11.44 -12.36 16.56
N GLU A 82 -11.25 -13.68 16.74
CA GLU A 82 -9.94 -14.34 16.76
C GLU A 82 -9.64 -15.17 15.49
N THR A 83 -10.44 -15.03 14.45
CA THR A 83 -10.21 -15.66 13.14
C THR A 83 -9.44 -14.72 12.23
N ALA A 84 -8.38 -15.19 11.60
CA ALA A 84 -7.62 -14.37 10.65
C ALA A 84 -8.44 -14.12 9.37
N LEU A 85 -8.67 -12.86 9.05
CA LEU A 85 -9.44 -12.37 7.91
C LEU A 85 -8.57 -11.43 7.06
N CYS A 86 -8.97 -11.23 5.79
CA CYS A 86 -8.32 -10.27 4.91
C CYS A 86 -8.61 -8.84 5.37
N PRO A 87 -7.58 -8.03 5.69
CA PRO A 87 -7.76 -6.69 6.25
C PRO A 87 -8.01 -5.60 5.21
N ALA A 88 -7.72 -5.84 3.94
CA ALA A 88 -7.63 -4.76 2.94
C ALA A 88 -6.78 -3.59 3.48
N SER A 89 -7.15 -2.34 3.17
CA SER A 89 -6.36 -1.15 3.55
C SER A 89 -6.33 -0.82 5.05
N THR A 90 -7.06 -1.53 5.92
CA THR A 90 -6.85 -1.40 7.37
C THR A 90 -5.49 -1.92 7.82
N LEU A 91 -4.83 -2.78 7.00
CA LEU A 91 -3.45 -3.19 7.20
C LEU A 91 -2.48 -2.00 7.28
N LYS A 92 -2.79 -0.88 6.63
CA LYS A 92 -1.96 0.33 6.66
C LYS A 92 -1.71 0.84 8.08
N THR A 93 -2.59 0.54 9.03
CA THR A 93 -2.41 0.93 10.44
C THR A 93 -1.20 0.23 11.07
N LEU A 94 -0.88 -1.01 10.65
CA LEU A 94 0.34 -1.69 11.08
C LEU A 94 1.58 -0.96 10.54
N THR A 95 1.56 -0.62 9.26
CA THR A 95 2.67 0.05 8.57
C THR A 95 2.91 1.45 9.14
N THR A 96 1.87 2.26 9.24
CA THR A 96 1.97 3.68 9.64
C THR A 96 2.28 3.86 11.13
N GLY A 97 1.67 3.02 11.99
CA GLY A 97 1.98 3.03 13.41
C GLY A 97 3.43 2.59 13.68
N ALA A 98 3.92 1.55 13.00
CA ALA A 98 5.33 1.16 13.08
C ALA A 98 6.27 2.25 12.52
N ALA A 99 5.88 2.92 11.42
CA ALA A 99 6.66 4.00 10.84
C ALA A 99 6.82 5.18 11.79
N PHE A 100 5.76 5.60 12.46
CA PHE A 100 5.86 6.63 13.50
C PHE A 100 6.82 6.25 14.62
N GLY A 101 6.79 4.98 15.05
CA GLY A 101 7.67 4.51 16.13
C GLY A 101 9.13 4.29 15.73
N MET A 102 9.38 3.89 14.48
CA MET A 102 10.72 3.48 14.01
C MET A 102 11.44 4.60 13.25
N LEU A 103 10.71 5.40 12.48
CA LEU A 103 11.27 6.48 11.66
C LEU A 103 11.04 7.86 12.30
N GLY A 104 9.95 8.01 13.04
CA GLY A 104 9.52 9.29 13.61
C GLY A 104 8.73 10.16 12.62
N PRO A 105 7.90 11.12 13.12
CA PRO A 105 7.04 11.95 12.27
C PRO A 105 7.80 12.90 11.35
N GLU A 106 9.03 13.31 11.74
CA GLU A 106 9.86 14.26 11.00
C GLU A 106 10.79 13.61 9.97
N PHE A 107 10.75 12.28 9.85
CA PHE A 107 11.52 11.58 8.81
C PHE A 107 11.16 12.13 7.42
N ARG A 108 12.16 12.27 6.56
CA ARG A 108 12.01 12.72 5.17
C ARG A 108 12.76 11.79 4.23
N PHE A 109 12.14 11.45 3.12
CA PHE A 109 12.84 10.78 2.03
C PHE A 109 13.79 11.76 1.34
N GLU A 110 14.95 11.29 0.90
CA GLU A 110 15.92 12.10 0.15
C GLU A 110 16.11 11.53 -1.27
N THR A 111 15.99 12.39 -2.28
CA THR A 111 16.35 12.09 -3.66
C THR A 111 17.53 12.97 -4.03
N LYS A 112 18.62 12.36 -4.52
CA LYS A 112 19.90 13.05 -4.75
C LYS A 112 20.30 13.02 -6.21
N LEU A 113 20.94 14.09 -6.66
CA LEU A 113 21.59 14.16 -7.95
C LEU A 113 23.11 14.14 -7.74
N ILE A 114 23.75 13.07 -8.21
CA ILE A 114 25.16 12.80 -7.93
C ILE A 114 25.95 12.67 -9.26
N HIS A 115 27.01 13.45 -9.41
CA HIS A 115 27.96 13.25 -10.49
C HIS A 115 28.97 12.17 -10.10
N ARG A 116 29.01 11.08 -10.85
CA ARG A 116 29.84 9.89 -10.57
C ARG A 116 31.20 9.94 -11.23
N THR A 117 32.15 9.14 -10.72
CA THR A 117 33.51 8.99 -11.27
C THR A 117 33.54 8.47 -12.69
N ASP A 118 32.54 7.72 -13.12
CA ASP A 118 32.37 7.19 -14.48
C ASP A 118 31.84 8.22 -15.49
N GLY A 119 31.61 9.46 -15.02
CA GLY A 119 31.07 10.56 -15.83
C GLY A 119 29.55 10.58 -15.94
N ASN A 120 28.85 9.62 -15.37
CA ASN A 120 27.40 9.59 -15.33
C ASN A 120 26.84 10.55 -14.29
N LEU A 121 25.67 11.10 -14.58
CA LEU A 121 24.85 11.81 -13.63
C LEU A 121 23.80 10.84 -13.08
N ALA A 122 23.79 10.57 -11.78
CA ALA A 122 22.91 9.62 -11.16
C ALA A 122 21.79 10.33 -10.39
N LEU A 123 20.53 10.04 -10.72
CA LEU A 123 19.36 10.33 -9.89
C LEU A 123 19.20 9.18 -8.89
N VAL A 124 19.68 9.37 -7.66
CA VAL A 124 19.65 8.37 -6.59
C VAL A 124 18.39 8.55 -5.78
N GLY A 125 17.47 7.60 -5.89
CA GLY A 125 16.19 7.65 -5.19
C GLY A 125 16.26 7.08 -3.78
N GLY A 126 15.63 7.78 -2.84
CA GLY A 126 15.45 7.33 -1.46
C GLY A 126 14.12 6.61 -1.21
N GLY A 127 13.36 6.30 -2.26
CA GLY A 127 12.05 5.67 -2.13
C GLY A 127 10.91 6.65 -1.88
N ASP A 128 11.10 7.95 -2.11
CA ASP A 128 10.09 8.98 -1.94
C ASP A 128 8.86 8.72 -2.82
N PRO A 129 7.67 8.41 -2.27
CA PRO A 129 6.47 8.20 -3.06
C PRO A 129 5.87 9.49 -3.64
N THR A 130 6.28 10.65 -3.09
CA THR A 130 5.67 11.95 -3.36
C THR A 130 6.47 12.81 -4.34
N LEU A 131 7.67 12.36 -4.76
CA LEU A 131 8.52 13.08 -5.70
C LEU A 131 7.72 13.46 -6.97
N SER A 132 7.68 14.75 -7.28
CA SER A 132 6.91 15.27 -8.40
C SER A 132 7.82 15.69 -9.60
N LEU A 133 7.22 15.95 -10.75
CA LEU A 133 7.95 16.52 -11.89
C LEU A 133 8.50 17.91 -11.56
N ALA A 134 7.80 18.70 -10.74
CA ALA A 134 8.28 20.02 -10.30
C ALA A 134 9.52 19.91 -9.39
N ASP A 135 9.60 18.87 -8.55
CA ASP A 135 10.77 18.62 -7.72
C ASP A 135 11.99 18.25 -8.56
N LEU A 136 11.78 17.50 -9.66
CA LEU A 136 12.85 17.20 -10.62
C LEU A 136 13.34 18.46 -11.36
N GLU A 137 12.44 19.39 -11.68
CA GLU A 137 12.82 20.72 -12.24
C GLU A 137 13.63 21.53 -11.23
N GLN A 138 13.25 21.50 -9.95
CA GLN A 138 13.99 22.17 -8.88
C GLN A 138 15.37 21.53 -8.64
N LEU A 139 15.47 20.19 -8.70
CA LEU A 139 16.76 19.47 -8.63
C LEU A 139 17.67 19.90 -9.79
N ALA A 140 17.13 20.00 -11.02
CA ALA A 140 17.88 20.47 -12.18
C ALA A 140 18.39 21.91 -11.98
N ALA A 141 17.52 22.81 -11.55
CA ALA A 141 17.88 24.22 -11.29
C ALA A 141 18.98 24.33 -10.22
N THR A 142 18.87 23.55 -9.14
CA THR A 142 19.86 23.52 -8.05
C THR A 142 21.22 23.02 -8.55
N ALA A 143 21.24 21.94 -9.36
CA ALA A 143 22.47 21.41 -9.95
C ALA A 143 23.16 22.40 -10.91
N VAL A 144 22.39 23.12 -11.70
CA VAL A 144 22.90 24.16 -12.61
C VAL A 144 23.45 25.35 -11.79
N ALA A 145 22.79 25.76 -10.72
CA ALA A 145 23.30 26.77 -9.81
C ALA A 145 24.58 26.35 -9.08
N ALA A 146 24.74 25.04 -8.81
CA ALA A 146 25.99 24.44 -8.31
C ALA A 146 27.09 24.35 -9.38
N GLY A 147 26.83 24.78 -10.62
CA GLY A 147 27.80 24.87 -11.69
C GLY A 147 27.78 23.73 -12.71
N LEU A 148 26.77 22.85 -12.70
CA LEU A 148 26.61 21.80 -13.70
C LEU A 148 26.34 22.42 -15.08
N LYS A 149 27.25 22.21 -16.04
CA LYS A 149 27.14 22.69 -17.41
C LYS A 149 27.19 21.57 -18.45
N GLU A 150 27.90 20.49 -18.13
CA GLU A 150 28.11 19.37 -19.05
C GLU A 150 28.12 18.05 -18.28
N VAL A 151 27.59 16.99 -18.89
CA VAL A 151 27.63 15.61 -18.41
C VAL A 151 28.32 14.78 -19.50
N SER A 152 29.41 14.09 -19.17
CA SER A 152 30.18 13.30 -20.15
C SER A 152 29.56 11.95 -20.43
N GLY A 153 28.88 11.36 -19.45
CA GLY A 153 28.16 10.11 -19.54
C GLY A 153 26.65 10.30 -19.70
N ASP A 154 25.91 9.33 -19.21
CA ASP A 154 24.45 9.31 -19.25
C ASP A 154 23.84 9.81 -17.94
N LEU A 155 22.54 10.20 -18.00
CA LEU A 155 21.71 10.36 -16.83
C LEU A 155 21.06 9.01 -16.50
N VAL A 156 21.37 8.46 -15.32
CA VAL A 156 20.91 7.15 -14.90
C VAL A 156 20.09 7.24 -13.61
N ALA A 157 19.03 6.42 -13.49
CA ALA A 157 18.32 6.26 -12.22
C ALA A 157 18.96 5.18 -11.37
N ASP A 158 19.16 5.46 -10.09
CA ASP A 158 19.57 4.49 -9.09
C ASP A 158 18.45 4.22 -8.10
N SER A 159 17.77 3.10 -8.27
CA SER A 159 16.67 2.65 -7.42
C SER A 159 17.09 1.58 -6.41
N SER A 160 18.38 1.42 -6.15
CA SER A 160 18.95 0.35 -5.32
C SER A 160 18.61 0.44 -3.83
N VAL A 161 17.93 1.51 -3.39
CA VAL A 161 17.48 1.67 -2.00
C VAL A 161 16.56 0.54 -1.56
N PHE A 162 15.76 0.00 -2.47
CA PHE A 162 14.90 -1.16 -2.25
C PHE A 162 15.46 -2.37 -3.00
N SER A 163 15.65 -3.48 -2.29
CA SER A 163 16.06 -4.77 -2.87
C SER A 163 14.87 -5.63 -3.32
N ALA A 164 13.67 -5.32 -2.83
CA ALA A 164 12.46 -6.02 -3.21
C ALA A 164 12.01 -5.66 -4.64
N PRO A 165 11.32 -6.58 -5.35
CA PRO A 165 10.66 -6.25 -6.59
C PRO A 165 9.68 -5.07 -6.40
N PRO A 166 9.54 -4.17 -7.38
CA PRO A 166 8.67 -3.00 -7.23
C PRO A 166 7.19 -3.34 -7.10
N VAL A 167 6.77 -4.46 -7.66
CA VAL A 167 5.41 -5.02 -7.54
C VAL A 167 5.48 -6.29 -6.70
N ASN A 168 4.59 -6.41 -5.73
CA ASN A 168 4.54 -7.58 -4.86
C ASN A 168 3.93 -8.79 -5.60
N ASP A 169 4.54 -9.98 -5.43
CA ASP A 169 4.12 -11.22 -6.10
C ASP A 169 2.68 -11.68 -5.77
N HIS A 170 2.11 -11.15 -4.68
CA HIS A 170 0.74 -11.45 -4.25
C HIS A 170 -0.30 -10.43 -4.71
N TRP A 171 0.09 -9.43 -5.51
CA TRP A 171 -0.89 -8.53 -6.14
C TRP A 171 -1.49 -9.20 -7.38
N ASN A 172 -2.78 -8.96 -7.61
CA ASN A 172 -3.43 -9.53 -8.79
C ASN A 172 -2.90 -8.88 -10.07
N TRP A 173 -2.77 -9.68 -11.11
CA TRP A 173 -2.35 -9.19 -12.43
C TRP A 173 -3.20 -8.02 -12.94
N GLY A 174 -4.52 -8.06 -12.70
CA GLY A 174 -5.44 -6.98 -13.07
C GLY A 174 -5.29 -5.70 -12.23
N ASP A 175 -4.56 -5.74 -11.12
CA ASP A 175 -4.38 -4.57 -10.25
C ASP A 175 -3.14 -3.74 -10.65
N ILE A 176 -2.05 -4.40 -11.06
CA ILE A 176 -0.72 -3.78 -11.19
C ILE A 176 -0.58 -2.73 -12.29
N GLY A 177 -1.42 -2.76 -13.32
CA GLY A 177 -1.46 -1.74 -14.37
C GLY A 177 -2.35 -0.54 -14.04
N ASN A 178 -3.16 -0.62 -13.00
CA ASN A 178 -4.04 0.45 -12.55
C ASN A 178 -3.36 1.31 -11.47
N ALA A 179 -3.78 2.56 -11.33
CA ALA A 179 -3.13 3.54 -10.46
C ALA A 179 -2.96 3.09 -9.00
N TYR A 180 -3.90 2.28 -8.48
CA TYR A 180 -3.84 1.76 -7.12
C TYR A 180 -2.87 0.57 -6.95
N GLY A 181 -2.43 -0.04 -8.06
CA GLY A 181 -1.44 -1.13 -8.10
C GLY A 181 -0.04 -0.66 -8.55
N ALA A 182 0.22 0.65 -8.56
CA ALA A 182 1.51 1.20 -8.94
C ALA A 182 2.64 0.62 -8.07
N GLY A 183 3.70 0.13 -8.72
CA GLY A 183 4.85 -0.45 -8.05
C GLY A 183 5.68 0.59 -7.30
N ALA A 184 6.36 0.17 -6.21
CA ALA A 184 7.23 1.02 -5.40
C ALA A 184 8.69 0.87 -5.83
N TYR A 185 9.27 1.96 -6.30
CA TYR A 185 10.65 2.03 -6.78
C TYR A 185 11.50 2.88 -5.84
N GLY A 186 12.82 2.78 -5.94
CA GLY A 186 13.71 3.73 -5.28
C GLY A 186 13.54 5.15 -5.85
N VAL A 187 13.37 5.27 -7.17
CA VAL A 187 13.01 6.51 -7.86
C VAL A 187 11.55 6.40 -8.29
N ASN A 188 10.66 7.09 -7.60
CA ASN A 188 9.26 7.27 -7.98
C ASN A 188 9.07 8.63 -8.61
N VAL A 189 7.94 8.87 -9.31
CA VAL A 189 7.53 10.19 -9.81
C VAL A 189 6.02 10.28 -9.99
N GLY A 190 5.40 11.37 -9.49
CA GLY A 190 3.96 11.62 -9.66
C GLY A 190 3.10 10.47 -9.12
N HIS A 191 3.43 9.91 -7.94
CA HIS A 191 2.81 8.69 -7.38
C HIS A 191 2.82 7.49 -8.33
N ASN A 192 3.77 7.45 -9.26
CA ASN A 192 3.90 6.43 -10.31
C ASN A 192 2.61 6.24 -11.13
N ARG A 193 1.91 7.34 -11.39
CA ARG A 193 0.62 7.36 -12.09
C ARG A 193 0.71 8.14 -13.38
N MET A 194 -0.13 7.74 -14.33
CA MET A 194 -0.38 8.46 -15.59
C MET A 194 -1.88 8.58 -15.83
N LEU A 195 -2.27 9.60 -16.56
CA LEU A 195 -3.64 9.79 -17.05
C LEU A 195 -3.71 9.35 -18.50
N VAL A 196 -4.52 8.35 -18.79
CA VAL A 196 -4.70 7.80 -20.14
C VAL A 196 -6.05 8.25 -20.69
N SER A 197 -6.05 8.94 -21.82
CA SER A 197 -7.24 9.55 -22.40
C SER A 197 -7.69 8.83 -23.66
N PHE A 198 -9.00 8.66 -23.77
CA PHE A 198 -9.68 8.01 -24.90
C PHE A 198 -10.77 8.90 -25.47
N ARG A 199 -11.02 8.76 -26.78
CA ARG A 199 -12.20 9.30 -27.45
C ARG A 199 -13.15 8.16 -27.73
N PRO A 200 -14.34 8.13 -27.06
CA PRO A 200 -15.36 7.12 -27.36
C PRO A 200 -15.87 7.22 -28.80
N GLY A 201 -16.33 6.11 -29.35
CA GLY A 201 -17.04 6.09 -30.62
C GLY A 201 -18.47 6.60 -30.52
N ALA A 202 -19.16 6.65 -31.65
CA ALA A 202 -20.53 7.18 -31.73
C ALA A 202 -21.59 6.29 -31.05
N ARG A 203 -21.36 4.96 -31.02
CA ARG A 203 -22.30 3.97 -30.52
C ARG A 203 -21.61 3.07 -29.49
N THR A 204 -22.39 2.52 -28.56
CA THR A 204 -21.95 1.46 -27.65
C THR A 204 -21.42 0.27 -28.47
N GLY A 205 -20.24 -0.24 -28.08
CA GLY A 205 -19.50 -1.29 -28.78
C GLY A 205 -18.50 -0.77 -29.83
N ASP A 206 -18.60 0.48 -30.30
CA ASP A 206 -17.61 1.04 -31.22
C ASP A 206 -16.23 1.11 -30.54
N PRO A 207 -15.11 0.94 -31.28
CA PRO A 207 -13.77 1.14 -30.74
C PRO A 207 -13.61 2.55 -30.16
N ALA A 208 -12.94 2.66 -29.02
CA ALA A 208 -12.50 3.93 -28.45
C ALA A 208 -11.06 4.23 -28.90
N GLU A 209 -10.82 5.44 -29.42
CA GLU A 209 -9.52 5.88 -29.88
C GLU A 209 -8.63 6.26 -28.67
N PHE A 210 -7.41 5.70 -28.60
CA PHE A 210 -6.38 6.20 -27.67
C PHE A 210 -5.91 7.59 -28.12
N LEU A 211 -5.95 8.57 -27.24
CA LEU A 211 -5.53 9.95 -27.54
C LEU A 211 -4.10 10.22 -27.04
N LYS A 212 -3.86 10.01 -25.77
CA LYS A 212 -2.56 10.26 -25.12
C LYS A 212 -2.48 9.62 -23.74
N ALA A 213 -1.24 9.50 -23.24
CA ALA A 213 -0.93 9.34 -21.83
C ALA A 213 -0.19 10.57 -21.29
N ASP A 214 -0.34 10.86 -19.99
CA ASP A 214 0.30 12.00 -19.35
C ASP A 214 0.68 11.64 -17.89
N PRO A 215 1.99 11.56 -17.54
CA PRO A 215 3.11 11.56 -18.46
C PRO A 215 3.09 10.34 -19.39
N ASP A 216 3.59 10.50 -20.62
CA ASP A 216 3.74 9.39 -21.56
C ASP A 216 5.05 8.63 -21.24
N PRO A 217 4.99 7.35 -20.88
CA PRO A 217 6.20 6.59 -20.58
C PRO A 217 7.08 6.46 -21.83
N PRO A 218 8.40 6.74 -21.73
CA PRO A 218 9.25 6.75 -22.90
C PRO A 218 9.32 5.39 -23.59
N GLN A 219 9.34 5.40 -24.94
CA GLN A 219 9.45 4.21 -25.79
C GLN A 219 8.34 3.16 -25.56
N THR A 220 7.15 3.60 -25.14
CA THR A 220 6.02 2.71 -24.87
C THR A 220 5.23 2.41 -26.12
N ARG A 221 4.90 1.12 -26.33
CA ARG A 221 3.96 0.65 -27.34
C ARG A 221 2.60 0.40 -26.68
N TRP A 222 1.58 1.08 -27.17
CA TRP A 222 0.20 0.93 -26.74
C TRP A 222 -0.55 -0.10 -27.59
N LEU A 223 -1.23 -1.03 -26.93
CA LEU A 223 -2.14 -2.01 -27.54
C LEU A 223 -3.54 -1.72 -27.02
N ASN A 224 -4.28 -0.89 -27.77
CA ASN A 224 -5.60 -0.45 -27.38
C ASN A 224 -6.71 -1.33 -27.97
N THR A 225 -7.53 -1.93 -27.08
CA THR A 225 -8.75 -2.67 -27.44
C THR A 225 -9.97 -2.17 -26.66
N VAL A 226 -9.88 -0.94 -26.11
CA VAL A 226 -11.00 -0.32 -25.38
C VAL A 226 -12.14 -0.02 -26.34
N THR A 227 -13.36 -0.27 -25.88
CA THR A 227 -14.59 0.02 -26.61
C THR A 227 -15.45 1.05 -25.88
N THR A 228 -16.46 1.54 -26.56
CA THR A 228 -17.42 2.51 -26.03
C THR A 228 -18.51 1.75 -25.23
N GLY A 229 -18.67 2.12 -23.98
CA GLY A 229 -19.73 1.65 -23.07
C GLY A 229 -20.98 2.54 -23.12
N GLU A 230 -21.96 2.23 -22.26
CA GLU A 230 -23.16 3.06 -22.13
C GLU A 230 -22.84 4.45 -21.57
N PRO A 231 -23.67 5.46 -21.86
CA PRO A 231 -23.52 6.77 -21.23
C PRO A 231 -23.57 6.65 -19.70
N GLY A 232 -22.59 7.25 -19.02
CA GLY A 232 -22.52 7.22 -17.56
C GLY A 232 -22.03 5.91 -16.94
N SER A 233 -21.56 4.92 -17.75
CA SER A 233 -21.04 3.65 -17.24
C SER A 233 -19.76 3.78 -16.40
N GLY A 234 -19.09 4.93 -16.44
CA GLY A 234 -17.86 5.16 -15.68
C GLY A 234 -16.62 4.52 -16.28
N ASP A 235 -15.59 4.41 -15.46
CA ASP A 235 -14.30 3.79 -15.81
C ASP A 235 -14.43 2.26 -15.74
N GLY A 236 -14.43 1.62 -16.90
CA GLY A 236 -14.38 0.15 -17.06
C GLY A 236 -13.07 -0.33 -17.69
N VAL A 237 -12.03 0.50 -17.75
CA VAL A 237 -10.75 0.16 -18.37
C VAL A 237 -9.81 -0.52 -17.37
N THR A 238 -9.17 -1.58 -17.83
CA THR A 238 -8.03 -2.20 -17.14
C THR A 238 -6.77 -2.03 -17.98
N LEU A 239 -5.70 -1.60 -17.36
CA LEU A 239 -4.38 -1.52 -17.96
C LEU A 239 -3.55 -2.73 -17.54
N TYR A 240 -2.83 -3.31 -18.49
CA TYR A 240 -1.88 -4.40 -18.25
C TYR A 240 -0.49 -4.00 -18.71
N SER A 241 0.45 -4.05 -17.79
CA SER A 241 1.88 -3.81 -18.06
C SER A 241 2.71 -4.62 -17.08
N THR A 242 4.00 -4.79 -17.37
CA THR A 242 4.96 -5.39 -16.43
C THR A 242 5.89 -4.33 -15.89
N PRO A 243 6.42 -4.47 -14.67
CA PRO A 243 7.45 -3.57 -14.15
C PRO A 243 8.64 -3.45 -15.10
N GLY A 244 9.04 -2.21 -15.43
CA GLY A 244 10.07 -1.92 -16.45
C GLY A 244 9.67 -2.23 -17.88
N GLY A 245 8.41 -2.65 -18.13
CA GLY A 245 7.91 -3.04 -19.45
C GLY A 245 7.64 -1.85 -20.36
N ARG A 246 7.75 -2.10 -21.67
CA ARG A 246 7.51 -1.08 -22.72
C ARG A 246 6.25 -1.37 -23.54
N VAL A 247 5.40 -2.26 -23.08
CA VAL A 247 4.12 -2.56 -23.71
C VAL A 247 3.02 -2.37 -22.69
N ILE A 248 2.02 -1.57 -23.04
CA ILE A 248 0.81 -1.38 -22.23
C ILE A 248 -0.37 -1.81 -23.07
N SER A 249 -1.14 -2.78 -22.57
CA SER A 249 -2.41 -3.19 -23.15
C SER A 249 -3.55 -2.55 -22.38
N THR A 250 -4.50 -1.97 -23.09
CA THR A 250 -5.72 -1.37 -22.53
C THR A 250 -6.95 -2.13 -23.04
N VAL A 251 -7.78 -2.59 -22.11
CA VAL A 251 -9.00 -3.36 -22.41
C VAL A 251 -10.17 -2.83 -21.59
N GLY A 252 -11.40 -3.12 -22.02
CA GLY A 252 -12.60 -2.72 -21.30
C GLY A 252 -13.38 -1.60 -21.99
N THR A 253 -14.01 -0.72 -21.22
CA THR A 253 -14.92 0.29 -21.76
C THR A 253 -14.73 1.67 -21.17
N VAL A 254 -14.95 2.70 -21.99
CA VAL A 254 -15.14 4.11 -21.56
C VAL A 254 -16.56 4.55 -21.91
N PRO A 255 -17.19 5.43 -21.11
CA PRO A 255 -18.57 5.84 -21.35
C PRO A 255 -18.69 6.61 -22.67
N ARG A 256 -19.79 6.37 -23.39
CA ARG A 256 -20.14 7.19 -24.57
C ARG A 256 -20.35 8.65 -24.19
N GLY A 257 -19.71 9.56 -24.93
CA GLY A 257 -19.78 11.00 -24.66
C GLY A 257 -18.50 11.72 -25.04
N PRO A 258 -18.11 12.74 -24.26
CA PRO A 258 -16.84 13.45 -24.46
C PRO A 258 -15.63 12.53 -24.21
N ALA A 259 -14.42 13.04 -24.50
CA ALA A 259 -13.20 12.33 -24.17
C ALA A 259 -13.18 11.97 -22.68
N PHE A 260 -12.74 10.75 -22.38
CA PHE A 260 -12.73 10.19 -21.05
C PHE A 260 -11.31 9.77 -20.66
N SER A 261 -10.94 10.02 -19.41
CA SER A 261 -9.60 9.72 -18.94
C SER A 261 -9.64 8.77 -17.75
N VAL A 262 -8.75 7.79 -17.77
CA VAL A 262 -8.56 6.79 -16.70
C VAL A 262 -7.18 6.93 -16.09
N ARG A 263 -7.01 6.49 -14.85
CA ARG A 263 -5.71 6.53 -14.17
C ARG A 263 -5.03 5.17 -14.28
N GLY A 264 -3.82 5.14 -14.87
CA GLY A 264 -2.96 3.97 -14.94
C GLY A 264 -1.71 4.08 -14.08
N ALA A 265 -1.06 2.95 -13.82
CA ALA A 265 0.26 2.90 -13.24
C ALA A 265 1.35 3.06 -14.30
N LEU A 266 2.39 3.83 -14.01
CA LEU A 266 3.58 3.89 -14.81
C LEU A 266 4.34 2.55 -14.70
N PRO A 267 4.68 1.89 -15.81
CA PRO A 267 5.43 0.64 -15.75
C PRO A 267 6.91 0.86 -15.38
N ASP A 268 7.46 2.03 -15.70
CA ASP A 268 8.87 2.38 -15.45
C ASP A 268 8.99 3.85 -14.96
N PRO A 269 8.60 4.14 -13.70
CA PRO A 269 8.74 5.47 -13.12
C PRO A 269 10.17 6.02 -13.17
N PRO A 270 11.25 5.22 -12.93
CA PRO A 270 12.63 5.69 -13.07
C PRO A 270 12.96 6.24 -14.46
N ALA A 271 12.46 5.59 -15.53
CA ALA A 271 12.66 6.07 -16.89
C ALA A 271 11.91 7.38 -17.17
N VAL A 272 10.71 7.54 -16.63
CA VAL A 272 9.94 8.79 -16.72
C VAL A 272 10.66 9.91 -15.96
N ALA A 273 11.13 9.64 -14.74
CA ALA A 273 11.84 10.61 -13.91
C ALA A 273 13.15 11.08 -14.58
N THR A 274 13.95 10.14 -15.12
CA THR A 274 15.19 10.50 -15.83
C THR A 274 14.93 11.26 -17.13
N ALA A 275 13.91 10.91 -17.90
CA ALA A 275 13.53 11.64 -19.09
C ALA A 275 13.09 13.09 -18.76
N ALA A 276 12.28 13.27 -17.74
CA ALA A 276 11.84 14.58 -17.27
C ALA A 276 13.00 15.44 -16.75
N LEU A 277 13.86 14.85 -15.90
CA LEU A 277 15.05 15.53 -15.36
C LEU A 277 16.03 15.92 -16.48
N ARG A 278 16.27 15.00 -17.45
CA ARG A 278 17.10 15.30 -18.61
C ARG A 278 16.58 16.50 -19.40
N ALA A 279 15.30 16.49 -19.71
CA ALA A 279 14.67 17.61 -20.42
C ALA A 279 14.77 18.93 -19.63
N ALA A 280 14.65 18.91 -18.31
CA ALA A 280 14.84 20.08 -17.46
C ALA A 280 16.29 20.60 -17.50
N LEU A 281 17.28 19.71 -17.39
CA LEU A 281 18.69 20.05 -17.48
C LEU A 281 19.06 20.62 -18.86
N GLU A 282 18.58 20.00 -19.95
CA GLU A 282 18.83 20.48 -21.31
C GLU A 282 18.18 21.87 -21.55
N ARG A 283 16.96 22.10 -21.09
CA ARG A 283 16.31 23.43 -21.09
C ARG A 283 17.13 24.48 -20.34
N ALA A 284 17.79 24.07 -19.26
CA ALA A 284 18.66 24.94 -18.47
C ALA A 284 20.09 25.08 -19.06
N GLY A 285 20.35 24.50 -20.25
CA GLY A 285 21.59 24.65 -21.01
C GLY A 285 22.67 23.62 -20.69
N VAL A 286 22.36 22.57 -19.92
CA VAL A 286 23.29 21.47 -19.65
C VAL A 286 23.46 20.62 -20.92
N LYS A 287 24.71 20.32 -21.29
CA LYS A 287 25.03 19.49 -22.45
C LYS A 287 25.33 18.07 -22.00
N PHE A 288 24.72 17.10 -22.68
CA PHE A 288 25.07 15.68 -22.55
C PHE A 288 26.00 15.28 -23.71
N ALA A 289 26.99 14.46 -23.46
CA ALA A 289 28.13 14.15 -24.35
C ALA A 289 29.25 15.22 -24.30
N GLY A 290 29.36 15.96 -23.23
CA GLY A 290 30.45 16.90 -22.97
C GLY A 290 31.71 16.24 -22.44
N LYS A 291 32.72 17.05 -22.21
CA LYS A 291 33.92 16.61 -21.47
C LYS A 291 33.65 16.65 -19.97
N PRO A 292 34.31 15.81 -19.14
CA PRO A 292 34.17 15.89 -17.69
C PRO A 292 34.53 17.31 -17.22
N GLY A 293 33.55 18.02 -16.64
CA GLY A 293 33.72 19.43 -16.28
C GLY A 293 33.60 19.76 -14.81
N LEU A 294 32.99 18.89 -14.01
CA LEU A 294 32.81 19.07 -12.57
C LEU A 294 33.42 17.92 -11.77
N GLY A 295 33.82 18.24 -10.53
CA GLY A 295 34.24 17.23 -9.56
C GLY A 295 33.11 16.24 -9.27
N VAL A 296 33.51 15.02 -8.90
CA VAL A 296 32.62 13.96 -8.42
C VAL A 296 31.96 14.39 -7.12
N GLY A 297 30.63 14.19 -6.99
CA GLY A 297 29.93 14.48 -5.73
C GLY A 297 28.44 14.75 -5.88
N GLU A 298 27.82 15.04 -4.77
CA GLU A 298 26.41 15.44 -4.65
C GLU A 298 26.23 16.87 -5.15
N LEU A 299 25.36 17.06 -6.14
CA LEU A 299 25.08 18.38 -6.75
C LEU A 299 23.78 19.00 -6.21
N ALA A 300 22.80 18.18 -5.92
CA ALA A 300 21.49 18.62 -5.43
C ALA A 300 20.82 17.52 -4.61
N VAL A 301 20.00 17.94 -3.66
CA VAL A 301 19.16 17.06 -2.82
C VAL A 301 17.76 17.62 -2.78
N HIS A 302 16.77 16.78 -3.07
CA HIS A 302 15.38 16.99 -2.73
C HIS A 302 15.05 16.24 -1.45
N ARG A 303 14.25 16.87 -0.58
CA ARG A 303 13.67 16.25 0.62
C ARG A 303 12.16 16.30 0.55
N SER A 304 11.51 15.17 0.76
CA SER A 304 10.05 15.09 0.81
C SER A 304 9.44 15.96 1.91
N ALA A 305 8.13 16.10 1.94
CA ALA A 305 7.41 16.51 3.14
C ALA A 305 7.75 15.56 4.33
N PRO A 306 7.51 15.98 5.59
CA PRO A 306 7.65 15.09 6.74
C PRO A 306 6.79 13.85 6.62
N LEU A 307 7.25 12.71 7.14
CA LEU A 307 6.51 11.46 7.15
C LEU A 307 5.09 11.63 7.71
N ALA A 308 4.93 12.50 8.70
CA ALA A 308 3.63 12.80 9.27
C ALA A 308 2.61 13.30 8.23
N GLU A 309 3.01 14.20 7.35
CA GLU A 309 2.15 14.71 6.27
C GLU A 309 1.87 13.65 5.20
N ILE A 310 2.88 12.83 4.87
CA ILE A 310 2.71 11.69 3.96
C ILE A 310 1.70 10.70 4.54
N ILE A 311 1.77 10.39 5.84
CA ILE A 311 0.82 9.48 6.50
C ILE A 311 -0.59 10.08 6.56
N ASP A 312 -0.74 11.40 6.72
CA ASP A 312 -2.06 12.04 6.64
C ASP A 312 -2.72 11.79 5.27
N HIS A 313 -1.99 12.11 4.20
CA HIS A 313 -2.47 11.87 2.84
C HIS A 313 -2.72 10.37 2.58
N LEU A 314 -1.78 9.51 3.02
CA LEU A 314 -1.93 8.05 2.93
C LEU A 314 -3.23 7.56 3.59
N HIS A 315 -3.58 8.07 4.77
CA HIS A 315 -4.80 7.67 5.45
C HIS A 315 -6.04 8.28 4.78
N GLU A 316 -5.98 9.54 4.34
CA GLU A 316 -7.08 10.27 3.71
C GLU A 316 -7.54 9.59 2.42
N VAL A 317 -6.63 9.36 1.48
CA VAL A 317 -6.95 8.78 0.16
C VAL A 317 -6.67 7.29 0.07
N SER A 318 -6.14 6.70 1.14
CA SER A 318 -5.77 5.28 1.18
C SER A 318 -4.69 4.89 0.16
N ASP A 319 -3.67 5.74 -0.05
CA ASP A 319 -2.64 5.53 -1.05
C ASP A 319 -1.83 4.25 -0.80
N ASN A 320 -1.75 3.37 -1.82
CA ASN A 320 -1.04 2.10 -1.71
C ASN A 320 0.47 2.26 -1.94
N LEU A 321 0.86 3.17 -2.85
CA LEU A 321 2.28 3.42 -3.13
C LEU A 321 2.98 4.01 -1.90
N GLU A 322 2.37 5.01 -1.27
CA GLU A 322 2.90 5.62 -0.05
C GLU A 322 3.08 4.57 1.05
N ALA A 323 2.05 3.74 1.27
CA ALA A 323 2.11 2.67 2.26
C ALA A 323 3.22 1.65 1.95
N GLN A 324 3.39 1.28 0.67
CA GLN A 324 4.41 0.32 0.27
C GLN A 324 5.82 0.92 0.39
N CYS A 325 6.03 2.18 -0.01
CA CYS A 325 7.33 2.84 0.13
C CYS A 325 7.72 3.00 1.61
N VAL A 326 6.78 3.38 2.48
CA VAL A 326 6.99 3.44 3.93
C VAL A 326 7.35 2.07 4.50
N PHE A 327 6.63 1.02 4.11
CA PHE A 327 6.89 -0.35 4.53
C PHE A 327 8.30 -0.84 4.13
N LEU A 328 8.69 -0.62 2.87
CA LEU A 328 10.02 -0.97 2.39
C LEU A 328 11.12 -0.17 3.11
N THR A 329 10.86 1.11 3.41
CA THR A 329 11.79 1.97 4.15
C THR A 329 12.00 1.50 5.59
N ILE A 330 10.96 1.01 6.27
CA ILE A 330 11.10 0.36 7.59
C ILE A 330 12.07 -0.82 7.49
N GLY A 331 11.91 -1.69 6.49
CA GLY A 331 12.82 -2.80 6.24
C GLY A 331 14.26 -2.34 6.00
N LYS A 332 14.44 -1.33 5.16
CA LYS A 332 15.75 -0.76 4.83
C LYS A 332 16.46 -0.21 6.08
N VAL A 333 15.76 0.59 6.88
CA VAL A 333 16.36 1.22 8.08
C VAL A 333 16.66 0.19 9.17
N SER A 334 15.84 -0.83 9.30
CA SER A 334 16.05 -1.91 10.28
C SER A 334 17.08 -2.96 9.82
N GLY A 335 17.48 -2.96 8.54
CA GLY A 335 18.35 -3.99 7.97
C GLY A 335 17.71 -5.38 7.88
N ALA A 336 16.38 -5.45 7.86
CA ALA A 336 15.60 -6.70 7.87
C ALA A 336 14.56 -6.71 6.75
N ASP A 337 13.97 -7.88 6.51
CA ASP A 337 12.76 -7.96 5.70
C ASP A 337 11.67 -7.06 6.28
N PRO A 338 10.95 -6.27 5.46
CA PRO A 338 9.97 -5.29 5.94
C PRO A 338 8.86 -5.89 6.81
N ALA A 339 8.32 -7.06 6.44
CA ALA A 339 7.28 -7.73 7.23
C ALA A 339 7.81 -8.19 8.59
N THR A 340 9.04 -8.71 8.61
CA THR A 340 9.74 -9.09 9.85
C THR A 340 9.99 -7.88 10.75
N ALA A 341 10.41 -6.75 10.17
CA ALA A 341 10.67 -5.51 10.91
C ALA A 341 9.39 -4.95 11.56
N VAL A 342 8.30 -4.83 10.77
CA VAL A 342 7.00 -4.33 11.25
C VAL A 342 6.43 -5.26 12.31
N ARG A 343 6.44 -6.58 12.06
CA ARG A 343 5.99 -7.57 13.04
C ARG A 343 6.77 -7.47 14.35
N GLY A 344 8.10 -7.46 14.26
CA GLY A 344 8.98 -7.39 15.43
C GLY A 344 8.81 -6.09 16.23
N TYR A 345 8.50 -4.97 15.58
CA TYR A 345 8.15 -3.72 16.26
C TYR A 345 6.90 -3.90 17.14
N TRP A 346 5.83 -4.47 16.59
CA TRP A 346 4.58 -4.68 17.32
C TRP A 346 4.70 -5.74 18.42
N GLU A 347 5.47 -6.81 18.19
CA GLU A 347 5.74 -7.82 19.22
C GLU A 347 6.48 -7.21 20.42
N LYS A 348 7.45 -6.32 20.19
CA LYS A 348 8.11 -5.53 21.25
C LYS A 348 7.15 -4.56 21.95
N ALA A 349 6.14 -4.06 21.26
CA ALA A 349 5.08 -3.24 21.84
C ALA A 349 4.00 -4.06 22.58
N GLY A 350 4.20 -5.37 22.73
CA GLY A 350 3.30 -6.26 23.45
C GLY A 350 2.12 -6.81 22.63
N VAL A 351 2.13 -6.65 21.31
CA VAL A 351 1.10 -7.23 20.42
C VAL A 351 1.57 -8.59 19.93
N GLY A 352 1.01 -9.67 20.47
CA GLY A 352 1.23 -11.01 19.95
C GLY A 352 0.34 -11.31 18.75
N PHE A 353 0.93 -11.89 17.70
CA PHE A 353 0.19 -12.24 16.49
C PHE A 353 -0.01 -13.75 16.36
N VAL A 354 -1.24 -14.16 16.06
CA VAL A 354 -1.56 -15.53 15.68
C VAL A 354 -2.11 -15.52 14.26
N GLY A 355 -1.44 -16.24 13.34
CA GLY A 355 -1.89 -16.33 11.95
C GLY A 355 -1.69 -15.05 11.11
N LEU A 356 -0.88 -14.09 11.56
CA LEU A 356 -0.54 -12.91 10.77
C LEU A 356 0.20 -13.33 9.50
N ARG A 357 -0.33 -12.90 8.35
CA ARG A 357 0.35 -12.90 7.06
C ARG A 357 0.46 -11.45 6.60
N LEU A 358 1.66 -10.91 6.65
CA LEU A 358 1.98 -9.54 6.25
C LEU A 358 2.86 -9.61 5.01
N LEU A 359 2.26 -9.37 3.86
CA LEU A 359 2.91 -9.56 2.55
C LEU A 359 3.28 -8.24 1.89
N ASP A 360 2.54 -7.17 2.19
CA ASP A 360 2.81 -5.82 1.72
C ASP A 360 2.46 -4.78 2.80
N GLY A 361 2.82 -3.52 2.57
CA GLY A 361 2.51 -2.43 3.50
C GLY A 361 1.14 -1.81 3.33
N SER A 362 0.43 -2.13 2.25
CA SER A 362 -0.79 -1.43 1.81
C SER A 362 -2.08 -2.18 2.09
N GLY A 363 -2.02 -3.51 2.17
CA GLY A 363 -3.19 -4.39 2.24
C GLY A 363 -3.78 -4.72 0.87
N LEU A 364 -3.09 -4.43 -0.23
CA LEU A 364 -3.55 -4.76 -1.58
C LEU A 364 -3.46 -6.27 -1.86
N ALA A 365 -2.45 -6.95 -1.33
CA ALA A 365 -2.34 -8.40 -1.43
C ALA A 365 -3.50 -9.08 -0.69
N ARG A 366 -4.37 -9.78 -1.44
CA ARG A 366 -5.54 -10.47 -0.87
C ARG A 366 -5.19 -11.58 0.11
N ALA A 367 -3.96 -12.05 0.06
CA ALA A 367 -3.44 -13.08 0.97
C ALA A 367 -2.89 -12.51 2.29
N ASN A 368 -2.94 -11.19 2.51
CA ASN A 368 -2.74 -10.63 3.84
C ASN A 368 -3.84 -11.13 4.78
N MET A 369 -3.47 -11.55 5.98
CA MET A 369 -4.40 -12.05 6.99
C MET A 369 -4.02 -11.54 8.37
N ILE A 370 -5.01 -11.10 9.14
CA ILE A 370 -4.85 -10.68 10.53
C ILE A 370 -6.15 -10.94 11.30
N ARG A 371 -6.04 -11.27 12.57
CA ARG A 371 -7.22 -11.36 13.44
C ARG A 371 -7.73 -9.95 13.77
N PRO A 372 -9.05 -9.72 13.79
CA PRO A 372 -9.64 -8.46 14.25
C PRO A 372 -9.12 -8.04 15.64
N LEU A 373 -8.94 -8.99 16.56
CA LEU A 373 -8.37 -8.73 17.87
C LEU A 373 -6.95 -8.16 17.81
N ASP A 374 -6.09 -8.71 16.95
CA ASP A 374 -4.71 -8.23 16.80
C ASP A 374 -4.67 -6.87 16.11
N LEU A 375 -5.56 -6.64 15.14
CA LEU A 375 -5.70 -5.35 14.46
C LEU A 375 -6.14 -4.24 15.44
N ALA A 376 -7.11 -4.52 16.32
CA ALA A 376 -7.51 -3.59 17.38
C ALA A 376 -6.36 -3.32 18.37
N ARG A 377 -5.62 -4.36 18.79
CA ARG A 377 -4.45 -4.22 19.68
C ARG A 377 -3.34 -3.38 19.07
N VAL A 378 -3.08 -3.51 17.78
CA VAL A 378 -2.12 -2.66 17.04
C VAL A 378 -2.53 -1.20 17.13
N ASN A 379 -3.80 -0.87 16.85
CA ASN A 379 -4.28 0.52 16.93
C ASN A 379 -4.15 1.09 18.35
N LEU A 380 -4.51 0.30 19.36
CA LEU A 380 -4.37 0.71 20.76
C LEU A 380 -2.89 0.94 21.14
N ALA A 381 -2.00 0.03 20.74
CA ALA A 381 -0.55 0.16 20.98
C ALA A 381 0.03 1.37 20.24
N ALA A 382 -0.40 1.64 19.00
CA ALA A 382 -0.01 2.83 18.25
C ALA A 382 -0.40 4.12 18.98
N ARG A 383 -1.63 4.20 19.50
CA ARG A 383 -2.11 5.36 20.29
C ARG A 383 -1.34 5.57 21.58
N ARG A 384 -0.88 4.51 22.22
CA ARG A 384 -0.09 4.55 23.46
C ARG A 384 1.41 4.79 23.23
N GLY A 385 1.86 4.66 21.97
CA GLY A 385 3.26 4.85 21.59
C GLY A 385 3.74 6.29 21.67
N PRO A 386 5.05 6.52 21.43
CA PRO A 386 5.68 7.85 21.57
C PRO A 386 5.02 8.95 20.73
N HIS A 387 4.43 8.59 19.60
CA HIS A 387 3.76 9.51 18.68
C HIS A 387 2.25 9.25 18.57
N GLY A 388 1.65 8.70 19.63
CA GLY A 388 0.26 8.25 19.65
C GLY A 388 -0.76 9.34 19.38
N GLY A 389 -0.53 10.56 19.84
CA GLY A 389 -1.38 11.71 19.51
C GLY A 389 -1.37 12.03 18.02
N ARG A 390 -0.18 12.00 17.39
CA ARG A 390 -0.02 12.22 15.95
C ARG A 390 -0.65 11.09 15.11
N TYR A 391 -0.45 9.83 15.53
CA TYR A 391 -1.09 8.69 14.91
C TYR A 391 -2.62 8.80 14.95
N PHE A 392 -3.19 9.12 16.11
CA PHE A 392 -4.64 9.30 16.26
C PHE A 392 -5.20 10.41 15.35
N GLN A 393 -4.47 11.53 15.24
CA GLN A 393 -4.86 12.65 14.38
C GLN A 393 -4.82 12.32 12.89
N SER A 394 -3.91 11.44 12.46
CA SER A 394 -3.78 11.06 11.05
C SER A 394 -4.93 10.18 10.53
N LEU A 395 -5.70 9.56 11.43
CA LEU A 395 -6.85 8.74 11.04
C LEU A 395 -8.06 9.60 10.64
N ASN A 396 -8.80 9.15 9.62
CA ASN A 396 -9.92 9.89 9.07
C ASN A 396 -11.09 10.01 10.07
N PRO A 397 -11.62 11.21 10.29
CA PRO A 397 -12.78 11.39 11.12
C PRO A 397 -14.07 10.99 10.40
N SER A 398 -15.04 10.42 11.13
CA SER A 398 -16.40 10.15 10.66
C SER A 398 -17.40 10.20 11.83
N LEU A 399 -18.70 9.98 11.58
CA LEU A 399 -19.76 10.06 12.57
C LEU A 399 -19.70 11.34 13.44
N GLY A 400 -19.59 12.51 12.76
CA GLY A 400 -19.52 13.79 13.46
C GLY A 400 -18.26 13.98 14.30
N GLY A 401 -17.17 13.25 13.97
CA GLY A 401 -15.89 13.28 14.71
C GLY A 401 -15.78 12.26 15.84
N ASN A 402 -16.85 11.50 16.11
CA ASN A 402 -16.84 10.47 17.16
C ASN A 402 -16.05 9.20 16.78
N VAL A 403 -15.76 9.04 15.50
CA VAL A 403 -14.89 7.95 14.99
C VAL A 403 -13.66 8.56 14.33
N ARG A 404 -12.49 8.01 14.63
CA ARG A 404 -11.26 8.20 13.87
C ARG A 404 -10.72 6.85 13.47
N ALA A 405 -10.71 6.57 12.17
CA ALA A 405 -10.45 5.22 11.70
C ALA A 405 -9.82 5.18 10.30
N LYS A 406 -9.26 4.01 9.97
CA LYS A 406 -8.81 3.64 8.64
C LYS A 406 -9.79 2.67 8.03
N LEU A 407 -10.41 3.07 6.95
CA LEU A 407 -11.26 2.20 6.14
C LEU A 407 -10.41 1.29 5.24
N GLY A 408 -10.92 0.09 4.97
CA GLY A 408 -10.36 -0.85 4.02
C GLY A 408 -11.44 -1.41 3.10
N GLY A 409 -11.17 -1.40 1.81
CA GLY A 409 -12.12 -1.91 0.81
C GLY A 409 -11.43 -2.50 -0.40
N MET A 410 -11.89 -3.66 -0.82
CA MET A 410 -11.66 -4.26 -2.12
C MET A 410 -12.86 -5.14 -2.48
N SER A 411 -12.88 -5.72 -3.69
CA SER A 411 -13.98 -6.62 -4.09
C SER A 411 -14.14 -7.74 -3.06
N GLY A 412 -15.32 -7.87 -2.47
CA GLY A 412 -15.65 -8.89 -1.47
C GLY A 412 -15.08 -8.64 -0.06
N VAL A 413 -14.40 -7.52 0.20
CA VAL A 413 -13.83 -7.20 1.53
C VAL A 413 -14.14 -5.77 1.91
N LYS A 414 -14.70 -5.57 3.11
CA LYS A 414 -14.93 -4.27 3.74
C LYS A 414 -14.44 -4.34 5.19
N THR A 415 -13.62 -3.39 5.58
CA THR A 415 -13.02 -3.39 6.92
C THR A 415 -12.89 -1.97 7.45
N ASP A 416 -12.89 -1.83 8.77
CA ASP A 416 -12.69 -0.57 9.46
C ASP A 416 -11.99 -0.80 10.80
N THR A 417 -11.06 0.06 11.18
CA THR A 417 -10.38 -0.05 12.46
C THR A 417 -9.89 1.31 12.95
N GLY A 418 -9.96 1.52 14.24
CA GLY A 418 -9.56 2.77 14.86
C GLY A 418 -10.22 2.98 16.21
N PHE A 419 -10.76 4.17 16.44
CA PHE A 419 -11.21 4.65 17.73
C PHE A 419 -12.64 5.17 17.65
N LEU A 420 -13.46 4.78 18.62
CA LEU A 420 -14.85 5.23 18.80
C LEU A 420 -14.96 5.97 20.13
N THR A 421 -15.27 7.26 20.07
CA THR A 421 -15.54 8.08 21.26
C THR A 421 -16.98 7.89 21.69
N LEU A 422 -17.21 7.41 22.93
CA LEU A 422 -18.51 7.22 23.56
C LEU A 422 -19.10 8.55 24.03
N GLU A 423 -20.39 8.56 24.39
CA GLU A 423 -21.07 9.77 24.88
C GLU A 423 -20.52 10.27 26.22
N ASN A 424 -20.07 9.34 27.07
CA ASN A 424 -19.39 9.65 28.33
C ASN A 424 -17.91 10.09 28.18
N GLY A 425 -17.41 10.25 26.94
CA GLY A 425 -16.05 10.67 26.62
C GLY A 425 -15.00 9.56 26.64
N ARG A 426 -15.33 8.34 27.05
CA ARG A 426 -14.41 7.17 26.95
C ARG A 426 -14.16 6.82 25.49
N ILE A 427 -13.02 6.21 25.20
CA ILE A 427 -12.64 5.83 23.85
C ILE A 427 -12.44 4.33 23.77
N TYR A 428 -13.23 3.68 22.92
CA TYR A 428 -13.01 2.29 22.56
C TYR A 428 -12.14 2.21 21.31
N THR A 429 -11.22 1.23 21.30
CA THR A 429 -10.51 0.83 20.08
C THR A 429 -11.29 -0.32 19.44
N PHE A 430 -11.51 -0.24 18.13
CA PHE A 430 -12.30 -1.24 17.44
C PHE A 430 -11.62 -1.79 16.19
N ALA A 431 -12.02 -3.00 15.80
CA ALA A 431 -11.77 -3.57 14.48
C ALA A 431 -13.06 -4.26 14.00
N LEU A 432 -13.57 -3.80 12.86
CA LEU A 432 -14.70 -4.35 12.13
C LEU A 432 -14.19 -4.93 10.81
N MET A 433 -14.46 -6.20 10.56
CA MET A 433 -14.06 -6.87 9.33
C MET A 433 -15.25 -7.65 8.74
N ALA A 434 -15.46 -7.51 7.43
CA ALA A 434 -16.45 -8.28 6.67
C ALA A 434 -15.80 -8.79 5.39
N ASN A 435 -15.69 -10.12 5.24
CA ASN A 435 -15.13 -10.80 4.08
C ASN A 435 -16.22 -11.63 3.40
N GLY A 436 -16.22 -11.71 2.08
CA GLY A 436 -17.31 -12.33 1.31
C GLY A 436 -18.50 -11.40 1.08
N VAL A 437 -18.30 -10.08 1.22
CA VAL A 437 -19.36 -9.08 1.07
C VAL A 437 -19.78 -8.98 -0.40
N GLY A 438 -21.09 -8.98 -0.66
CA GLY A 438 -21.69 -8.74 -1.98
C GLY A 438 -21.47 -7.31 -2.49
N THR A 439 -22.08 -7.02 -3.62
CA THR A 439 -22.06 -5.69 -4.26
C THR A 439 -23.49 -5.13 -4.32
N GLY A 440 -23.62 -3.82 -4.60
CA GLY A 440 -24.90 -3.20 -4.87
C GLY A 440 -25.64 -2.64 -3.65
N PHE A 441 -24.96 -2.55 -2.49
CA PHE A 441 -25.53 -1.91 -1.29
C PHE A 441 -24.48 -0.99 -0.62
N ASP A 442 -24.96 -0.12 0.27
CA ASP A 442 -24.12 0.80 1.02
C ASP A 442 -23.59 0.16 2.32
N PHE A 443 -22.45 -0.52 2.23
CA PHE A 443 -21.78 -1.07 3.41
C PHE A 443 -21.40 0.01 4.43
N TRP A 444 -21.02 1.20 3.97
CA TRP A 444 -20.54 2.25 4.87
C TRP A 444 -21.67 2.84 5.70
N GLY A 445 -22.86 2.95 5.13
CA GLY A 445 -24.07 3.27 5.89
C GLY A 445 -24.38 2.21 6.97
N LEU A 446 -24.29 0.92 6.62
CA LEU A 446 -24.46 -0.17 7.60
C LEU A 446 -23.40 -0.13 8.72
N ARG A 447 -22.16 0.18 8.39
CA ARG A 447 -21.06 0.35 9.35
C ARG A 447 -21.36 1.52 10.31
N ASP A 448 -21.85 2.64 9.79
CA ASP A 448 -22.18 3.82 10.59
C ASP A 448 -23.33 3.53 11.56
N GLU A 449 -24.36 2.81 11.12
CA GLU A 449 -25.44 2.33 11.98
C GLU A 449 -24.92 1.44 13.13
N LEU A 450 -24.00 0.49 12.83
CA LEU A 450 -23.41 -0.38 13.84
C LEU A 450 -22.64 0.42 14.89
N LEU A 451 -21.73 1.31 14.45
CA LEU A 451 -20.90 2.07 15.38
C LEU A 451 -21.71 3.08 16.21
N ALA A 452 -22.77 3.66 15.64
CA ALA A 452 -23.70 4.50 16.38
C ALA A 452 -24.48 3.70 17.45
N ALA A 453 -24.95 2.49 17.09
CA ALA A 453 -25.62 1.61 18.05
C ALA A 453 -24.69 1.12 19.16
N VAL A 454 -23.42 0.79 18.83
CA VAL A 454 -22.39 0.44 19.83
C VAL A 454 -22.14 1.62 20.78
N ARG A 455 -22.05 2.84 20.25
CA ARG A 455 -21.85 4.06 21.03
C ARG A 455 -22.98 4.27 22.04
N HIS A 456 -24.22 4.07 21.62
CA HIS A 456 -25.40 4.19 22.47
C HIS A 456 -25.52 3.05 23.50
N ALA A 457 -25.17 1.81 23.13
CA ALA A 457 -25.26 0.65 24.03
C ALA A 457 -24.15 0.62 25.10
N ALA A 458 -23.15 1.47 25.00
CA ALA A 458 -22.03 1.57 25.96
C ALA A 458 -22.36 2.46 27.18
N GLU A 459 -23.55 3.01 27.22
CA GLU A 459 -24.08 3.78 28.35
C GLU A 459 -24.73 2.87 29.40
#